data_537ed5b2c9d06e1823b13a39650c5ac4
#
_entry.id   537ed5b2c9d06e1823b13a39650c5ac4
#
_cell.length_a   1.000
_cell.length_b   1.000
_cell.length_c   1.000
_cell.angle_alpha   90.00
_cell.angle_beta   90.00
_cell.angle_gamma   90.00
#
_symmetry.space_group_name_H-M   'P 1'
#
loop_
_entity.id
_entity.type
_entity.pdbx_description
1 polymer ?
#
loop_
_entity_poly.entity_id
_entity_poly.type
_entity_poly.pdbx_seq_one_letter_code
_entity_poly.pdbx_strand_id
1 'polypeptide(L)'
;KQKLEDGDIDLKYAYKSERGYIDSLDFHVNNKKVKWEFFNNVIDIAVLILNEPLEPKDSIIIETPFRVKIPSGKFSRLGHIGQSYQITQWFPKPAVFDNDGWHPMSYLDQGEFYSEYGNYDVSITIPKNYVLMATGDLQNNEEIDFLNKKAIETQKLIDENKLPIRNITGFRDLSFPKSSNETKTLRFIQKNVHDFGWFADKRYHVLKGSVKLPKSKKEVTSWALFTNNEAELWKRSIEYINDATLYFSKWVGEYPYNHVTAVDGTISAGGGMEYPNITVIGNSGNSKSLETVIIHEVGHNWYYGILGNNERDNAWMDEGLNTYIEIRY
;
A
#
# COMPACT_ATOMS: atom_id res chain seq x y z
N LYS A 1 9.56 -3.90 -21.18
CA LYS A 1 10.77 -4.17 -21.97
C LYS A 1 11.80 -4.88 -21.10
N GLN A 2 12.11 -4.33 -19.92
CA GLN A 2 13.12 -4.89 -19.02
C GLN A 2 12.79 -6.33 -18.59
N LYS A 3 11.58 -6.62 -18.09
CA LYS A 3 11.17 -7.99 -17.76
C LYS A 3 11.40 -8.99 -18.89
N LEU A 4 11.19 -8.56 -20.16
CA LEU A 4 11.47 -9.40 -21.33
C LEU A 4 12.97 -9.61 -21.56
N GLU A 5 13.79 -8.60 -21.26
CA GLU A 5 15.26 -8.70 -21.33
C GLU A 5 15.79 -9.61 -20.23
N ASP A 6 15.15 -9.61 -19.06
CA ASP A 6 15.46 -10.47 -17.92
C ASP A 6 14.88 -11.90 -18.06
N GLY A 7 14.18 -12.18 -19.16
CA GLY A 7 13.61 -13.49 -19.46
C GLY A 7 12.21 -13.73 -18.86
N ASP A 8 11.62 -12.76 -18.18
CA ASP A 8 10.23 -12.83 -17.72
C ASP A 8 9.26 -12.59 -18.88
N ILE A 9 8.66 -13.67 -19.35
CA ILE A 9 7.71 -13.64 -20.47
C ILE A 9 6.24 -13.68 -20.03
N ASP A 10 5.95 -13.86 -18.76
CA ASP A 10 4.60 -14.08 -18.26
C ASP A 10 3.68 -12.90 -18.54
N LEU A 11 4.16 -11.68 -18.35
CA LEU A 11 3.38 -10.48 -18.65
C LEU A 11 3.06 -10.34 -20.14
N LYS A 12 4.02 -10.70 -21.00
CA LYS A 12 3.83 -10.66 -22.47
C LYS A 12 2.72 -11.59 -22.93
N TYR A 13 2.64 -12.78 -22.34
CA TYR A 13 1.66 -13.82 -22.71
C TYR A 13 0.42 -13.85 -21.80
N ALA A 14 0.28 -12.88 -20.90
CA ALA A 14 -0.87 -12.77 -20.01
C ALA A 14 -2.19 -12.75 -20.78
N TYR A 15 -3.16 -13.55 -20.34
CA TYR A 15 -4.50 -13.52 -20.91
C TYR A 15 -5.20 -12.18 -20.63
N LYS A 16 -6.14 -11.79 -21.47
CA LYS A 16 -6.94 -10.57 -21.25
C LYS A 16 -7.65 -10.54 -19.89
N SER A 17 -8.04 -11.69 -19.38
CA SER A 17 -8.67 -11.84 -18.06
C SER A 17 -7.73 -11.46 -16.92
N GLU A 18 -6.42 -11.62 -17.10
CA GLU A 18 -5.39 -11.39 -16.09
C GLU A 18 -4.84 -9.96 -16.08
N ARG A 19 -5.06 -9.21 -17.17
CA ARG A 19 -4.58 -7.83 -17.31
C ARG A 19 -5.48 -6.84 -16.58
N GLY A 20 -4.86 -5.77 -16.05
CA GLY A 20 -5.56 -4.61 -15.50
C GLY A 20 -5.64 -3.45 -16.48
N TYR A 21 -6.52 -2.52 -16.21
CA TYR A 21 -6.62 -1.23 -16.92
C TYR A 21 -7.48 -0.25 -16.11
N ILE A 22 -7.34 1.04 -16.43
CA ILE A 22 -8.26 2.09 -15.99
C ILE A 22 -9.03 2.57 -17.20
N ASP A 23 -10.36 2.66 -17.11
CA ASP A 23 -11.23 3.20 -18.14
C ASP A 23 -12.36 4.05 -17.53
N SER A 24 -13.32 4.46 -18.37
CA SER A 24 -14.47 5.30 -18.00
C SER A 24 -14.08 6.72 -17.54
N LEU A 25 -12.90 7.19 -17.95
CA LEU A 25 -12.43 8.53 -17.62
C LEU A 25 -13.26 9.60 -18.36
N ASP A 26 -13.76 10.60 -17.61
CA ASP A 26 -14.48 11.76 -18.14
C ASP A 26 -14.11 13.00 -17.31
N PHE A 27 -13.00 13.63 -17.68
CA PHE A 27 -12.42 14.70 -16.89
C PHE A 27 -13.18 16.00 -16.99
N HIS A 28 -13.46 16.58 -15.82
CA HIS A 28 -13.99 17.92 -15.65
C HIS A 28 -13.03 18.76 -14.80
N VAL A 29 -12.84 20.00 -15.19
CA VAL A 29 -12.08 21.00 -14.42
C VAL A 29 -13.02 22.14 -14.04
N ASN A 30 -13.18 22.39 -12.75
CA ASN A 30 -14.13 23.37 -12.22
C ASN A 30 -15.55 23.19 -12.82
N ASN A 31 -16.05 21.94 -12.83
CA ASN A 31 -17.34 21.51 -13.42
C ASN A 31 -17.47 21.69 -14.94
N LYS A 32 -16.39 22.00 -15.66
CA LYS A 32 -16.39 22.10 -17.13
C LYS A 32 -15.63 20.94 -17.72
N LYS A 33 -16.23 20.24 -18.69
CA LYS A 33 -15.57 19.16 -19.42
C LYS A 33 -14.33 19.66 -20.13
N VAL A 34 -13.23 18.92 -20.03
CA VAL A 34 -11.97 19.21 -20.71
C VAL A 34 -11.59 18.12 -21.67
N LYS A 35 -10.81 18.48 -22.69
CA LYS A 35 -10.19 17.50 -23.57
C LYS A 35 -9.00 16.86 -22.88
N TRP A 36 -8.76 15.58 -23.18
CA TRP A 36 -7.59 14.87 -22.71
C TRP A 36 -7.14 13.86 -23.77
N GLU A 37 -5.87 13.51 -23.72
CA GLU A 37 -5.25 12.52 -24.61
C GLU A 37 -4.12 11.78 -23.91
N PHE A 38 -3.67 10.68 -24.47
CA PHE A 38 -2.49 9.98 -23.95
C PHE A 38 -1.21 10.71 -24.35
N PHE A 39 -0.31 10.86 -23.37
CA PHE A 39 0.99 11.48 -23.59
C PHE A 39 1.87 10.59 -24.49
N ASN A 40 2.26 11.08 -25.67
CA ASN A 40 3.13 10.35 -26.60
C ASN A 40 2.71 8.88 -26.86
N ASN A 41 1.41 8.60 -26.89
CA ASN A 41 0.85 7.24 -26.99
C ASN A 41 1.23 6.28 -25.84
N VAL A 42 1.65 6.81 -24.70
CA VAL A 42 1.89 6.05 -23.48
C VAL A 42 0.56 5.84 -22.78
N ILE A 43 0.18 4.58 -22.52
CA ILE A 43 -1.19 4.19 -22.10
C ILE A 43 -1.51 4.48 -20.62
N ASP A 44 -0.55 4.86 -19.83
CA ASP A 44 -0.67 5.12 -18.38
C ASP A 44 -0.41 6.59 -18.02
N ILE A 45 -0.25 7.47 -19.01
CA ILE A 45 -0.08 8.90 -18.81
C ILE A 45 -1.12 9.65 -19.65
N ALA A 46 -1.94 10.47 -18.99
CA ALA A 46 -2.94 11.31 -19.63
C ALA A 46 -2.55 12.80 -19.51
N VAL A 47 -2.76 13.56 -20.59
CA VAL A 47 -2.62 15.02 -20.59
C VAL A 47 -4.01 15.64 -20.63
N LEU A 48 -4.31 16.48 -19.65
CA LEU A 48 -5.53 17.30 -19.61
C LEU A 48 -5.25 18.65 -20.24
N ILE A 49 -6.06 19.05 -21.22
CA ILE A 49 -5.96 20.35 -21.90
C ILE A 49 -6.89 21.32 -21.17
N LEU A 50 -6.33 22.16 -20.31
CA LEU A 50 -7.09 23.14 -19.55
C LEU A 50 -7.71 24.20 -20.47
N ASN A 51 -8.95 24.60 -20.20
CA ASN A 51 -9.62 25.66 -20.95
C ASN A 51 -8.97 27.03 -20.72
N GLU A 52 -8.40 27.24 -19.54
CA GLU A 52 -7.68 28.44 -19.11
C GLU A 52 -6.41 28.01 -18.35
N PRO A 53 -5.30 28.71 -18.47
CA PRO A 53 -4.10 28.40 -17.70
C PRO A 53 -4.37 28.46 -16.19
N LEU A 54 -3.67 27.61 -15.44
CA LEU A 54 -3.65 27.73 -13.98
C LEU A 54 -2.59 28.78 -13.60
N GLU A 55 -3.03 29.90 -13.06
CA GLU A 55 -2.14 30.98 -12.63
C GLU A 55 -1.42 30.65 -11.31
N PRO A 56 -0.25 31.23 -11.06
CA PRO A 56 0.47 31.03 -9.81
C PRO A 56 -0.38 31.35 -8.58
N LYS A 57 -0.40 30.44 -7.58
CA LYS A 57 -1.17 30.48 -6.34
C LYS A 57 -2.68 30.20 -6.49
N ASP A 58 -3.15 29.93 -7.70
CA ASP A 58 -4.52 29.47 -7.91
C ASP A 58 -4.63 27.95 -7.70
N SER A 59 -5.88 27.48 -7.63
CA SER A 59 -6.23 26.09 -7.52
C SER A 59 -7.34 25.71 -8.48
N ILE A 60 -7.35 24.47 -8.92
CA ILE A 60 -8.43 23.92 -9.75
C ILE A 60 -8.96 22.63 -9.09
N ILE A 61 -10.22 22.33 -9.36
CA ILE A 61 -10.83 21.06 -9.00
C ILE A 61 -10.89 20.20 -10.25
N ILE A 62 -10.27 19.02 -10.19
CA ILE A 62 -10.32 18.02 -11.27
C ILE A 62 -11.19 16.86 -10.78
N GLU A 63 -12.21 16.52 -11.57
CA GLU A 63 -13.14 15.43 -11.28
C GLU A 63 -13.17 14.46 -12.45
N THR A 64 -13.21 13.18 -12.17
CA THR A 64 -13.44 12.14 -13.17
C THR A 64 -14.02 10.89 -12.52
N PRO A 65 -15.06 10.27 -13.11
CA PRO A 65 -15.34 8.88 -12.82
C PRO A 65 -14.19 8.02 -13.39
N PHE A 66 -13.97 6.86 -12.81
CA PHE A 66 -13.06 5.86 -13.39
C PHE A 66 -13.44 4.47 -12.92
N ARG A 67 -13.07 3.48 -13.71
CA ARG A 67 -13.18 2.07 -13.38
C ARG A 67 -11.82 1.42 -13.48
N VAL A 68 -11.44 0.69 -12.44
CA VAL A 68 -10.21 -0.12 -12.44
C VAL A 68 -10.57 -1.58 -12.59
N LYS A 69 -10.11 -2.22 -13.65
CA LYS A 69 -10.03 -3.68 -13.69
C LYS A 69 -8.75 -4.10 -13.01
N ILE A 70 -8.89 -4.76 -11.86
CA ILE A 70 -7.76 -5.22 -11.06
C ILE A 70 -7.11 -6.42 -11.77
N PRO A 71 -5.76 -6.38 -11.98
CA PRO A 71 -5.05 -7.49 -12.63
C PRO A 71 -4.92 -8.71 -11.71
N SER A 72 -4.46 -9.81 -12.28
CA SER A 72 -3.99 -10.96 -11.51
C SER A 72 -2.80 -10.56 -10.64
N GLY A 73 -2.79 -10.99 -9.37
CA GLY A 73 -1.73 -10.71 -8.41
C GLY A 73 -0.37 -11.37 -8.71
N LYS A 74 -0.26 -12.12 -9.80
CA LYS A 74 0.99 -12.78 -10.20
C LYS A 74 2.00 -11.84 -10.88
N PHE A 75 1.57 -10.62 -11.30
CA PHE A 75 2.41 -9.76 -12.13
C PHE A 75 3.08 -8.63 -11.36
N SER A 76 2.45 -8.12 -10.32
CA SER A 76 2.90 -6.92 -9.61
C SER A 76 2.24 -6.79 -8.25
N ARG A 77 2.53 -5.67 -7.60
CA ARG A 77 1.99 -5.26 -6.29
C ARG A 77 0.51 -4.85 -6.32
N LEU A 78 -0.01 -4.38 -7.44
CA LEU A 78 -1.45 -4.20 -7.65
C LEU A 78 -2.05 -5.50 -8.16
N GLY A 79 -3.06 -6.03 -7.48
CA GLY A 79 -3.72 -7.21 -8.00
C GLY A 79 -4.64 -7.92 -7.03
N HIS A 80 -5.13 -9.07 -7.46
CA HIS A 80 -5.91 -9.96 -6.61
C HIS A 80 -5.54 -11.44 -6.82
N ILE A 81 -5.68 -12.24 -5.78
CA ILE A 81 -5.67 -13.70 -5.86
C ILE A 81 -6.99 -14.19 -5.28
N GLY A 82 -7.87 -14.69 -6.15
CA GLY A 82 -9.25 -14.99 -5.76
C GLY A 82 -9.95 -13.76 -5.19
N GLN A 83 -10.26 -13.78 -3.89
CA GLN A 83 -10.93 -12.69 -3.19
C GLN A 83 -10.02 -12.00 -2.15
N SER A 84 -8.73 -12.11 -2.31
CA SER A 84 -7.72 -11.31 -1.62
C SER A 84 -7.28 -10.18 -2.53
N TYR A 85 -7.27 -8.94 -2.03
CA TYR A 85 -7.04 -7.74 -2.81
C TYR A 85 -5.91 -6.91 -2.22
N GLN A 86 -4.99 -6.48 -3.11
CA GLN A 86 -3.99 -5.46 -2.83
C GLN A 86 -4.19 -4.35 -3.86
N ILE A 87 -4.68 -3.21 -3.41
CA ILE A 87 -5.12 -2.11 -4.29
C ILE A 87 -4.18 -0.93 -4.09
N THR A 88 -3.24 -0.84 -5.01
CA THR A 88 -2.15 0.14 -5.02
C THR A 88 -2.03 0.75 -6.41
N GLN A 89 -1.54 1.99 -6.55
CA GLN A 89 -1.50 2.72 -7.83
C GLN A 89 -2.81 2.60 -8.63
N TRP A 90 -3.94 2.75 -7.97
CA TRP A 90 -5.27 2.39 -8.49
C TRP A 90 -6.11 3.57 -8.99
N PHE A 91 -5.66 4.80 -8.77
CA PHE A 91 -6.40 6.00 -9.13
C PHE A 91 -5.51 6.95 -9.96
N PRO A 92 -6.11 7.77 -10.85
CA PRO A 92 -5.39 8.82 -11.53
C PRO A 92 -4.87 9.86 -10.53
N LYS A 93 -3.57 10.17 -10.59
CA LYS A 93 -2.96 11.23 -9.78
C LYS A 93 -2.14 12.16 -10.66
N PRO A 94 -1.97 13.45 -10.27
CA PRO A 94 -1.16 14.38 -11.04
C PRO A 94 0.30 13.95 -11.02
N ALA A 95 0.98 14.15 -12.15
CA ALA A 95 2.44 14.08 -12.20
C ALA A 95 3.03 15.25 -11.39
N VAL A 96 4.25 15.08 -10.88
CA VAL A 96 4.98 16.15 -10.21
C VAL A 96 5.36 17.23 -11.23
N PHE A 97 5.26 18.50 -10.82
CA PHE A 97 5.76 19.65 -11.54
C PHE A 97 6.69 20.45 -10.63
N ASP A 98 7.96 20.52 -11.01
CA ASP A 98 8.99 21.22 -10.24
C ASP A 98 9.81 22.18 -11.14
N ASN A 99 11.00 22.58 -10.70
CA ASN A 99 11.85 23.52 -11.46
C ASN A 99 12.31 22.98 -12.80
N ASP A 100 12.34 21.67 -12.98
CA ASP A 100 12.71 20.99 -14.23
C ASP A 100 11.49 20.71 -15.13
N GLY A 101 10.28 21.08 -14.66
CA GLY A 101 9.01 20.92 -15.37
C GLY A 101 8.22 19.70 -14.92
N TRP A 102 7.42 19.13 -15.83
CA TRP A 102 6.60 17.96 -15.58
C TRP A 102 7.42 16.67 -15.58
N HIS A 103 7.16 15.79 -14.61
CA HIS A 103 7.73 14.45 -14.51
C HIS A 103 6.69 13.36 -14.87
N PRO A 104 6.35 13.19 -16.17
CA PRO A 104 5.39 12.20 -16.61
C PRO A 104 6.05 10.82 -16.67
N MET A 105 5.98 10.08 -15.58
CA MET A 105 6.64 8.78 -15.42
C MET A 105 5.68 7.63 -15.61
N SER A 106 5.98 6.75 -16.56
CA SER A 106 5.25 5.47 -16.72
C SER A 106 5.52 4.50 -15.60
N TYR A 107 4.57 3.60 -15.36
CA TYR A 107 4.77 2.45 -14.49
C TYR A 107 5.86 1.54 -15.07
N LEU A 108 6.91 1.31 -14.30
CA LEU A 108 8.02 0.41 -14.64
C LEU A 108 8.10 -0.73 -13.63
N ASP A 109 8.80 -1.77 -14.01
CA ASP A 109 9.09 -2.91 -13.14
C ASP A 109 10.04 -2.55 -12.00
N GLN A 110 10.94 -1.61 -12.25
CA GLN A 110 11.92 -1.12 -11.29
C GLN A 110 11.88 0.39 -11.19
N GLY A 111 12.17 0.89 -9.99
CA GLY A 111 12.12 2.30 -9.62
C GLY A 111 10.72 2.71 -9.20
N GLU A 112 10.66 3.40 -8.09
CA GLU A 112 9.41 3.85 -7.49
C GLU A 112 8.86 5.11 -8.18
N PHE A 113 7.72 5.57 -7.74
CA PHE A 113 7.08 6.75 -8.30
C PHE A 113 7.62 8.01 -7.65
N TYR A 114 7.79 9.05 -8.45
CA TYR A 114 7.88 10.39 -7.96
C TYR A 114 6.48 10.98 -7.86
N SER A 115 6.05 11.36 -6.66
CA SER A 115 4.69 11.82 -6.39
C SER A 115 4.69 12.98 -5.40
N GLU A 116 3.80 13.97 -5.66
CA GLU A 116 3.58 15.07 -4.73
C GLU A 116 2.85 14.63 -3.47
N TYR A 117 3.10 15.34 -2.38
CA TYR A 117 2.33 15.19 -1.16
C TYR A 117 0.92 15.75 -1.30
N GLY A 118 -0.05 15.00 -0.79
CA GLY A 118 -1.44 15.38 -0.78
C GLY A 118 -2.14 15.03 0.52
N ASN A 119 -3.39 15.48 0.61
CA ASN A 119 -4.31 15.06 1.65
C ASN A 119 -5.33 14.13 1.02
N TYR A 120 -5.53 12.98 1.63
CA TYR A 120 -6.43 11.95 1.17
C TYR A 120 -7.62 11.82 2.12
N ASP A 121 -8.81 11.74 1.54
CA ASP A 121 -10.08 11.45 2.22
C ASP A 121 -10.82 10.43 1.36
N VAL A 122 -10.70 9.17 1.73
CA VAL A 122 -11.11 8.03 0.90
C VAL A 122 -12.16 7.19 1.61
N SER A 123 -13.30 6.98 0.93
CA SER A 123 -14.37 6.09 1.40
C SER A 123 -14.42 4.83 0.54
N ILE A 124 -14.33 3.66 1.18
CA ILE A 124 -14.31 2.36 0.52
C ILE A 124 -15.53 1.56 0.93
N THR A 125 -16.37 1.19 -0.03
CA THR A 125 -17.53 0.33 0.21
C THR A 125 -17.22 -1.11 -0.21
N ILE A 126 -17.36 -2.05 0.73
CA ILE A 126 -16.98 -3.45 0.55
C ILE A 126 -17.95 -4.37 1.30
N PRO A 127 -18.10 -5.66 0.93
CA PRO A 127 -18.90 -6.60 1.72
C PRO A 127 -18.47 -6.63 3.20
N LYS A 128 -19.45 -6.65 4.10
CA LYS A 128 -19.29 -6.42 5.55
C LYS A 128 -18.27 -7.34 6.23
N ASN A 129 -18.10 -8.57 5.72
CA ASN A 129 -17.21 -9.57 6.31
C ASN A 129 -15.74 -9.49 5.85
N TYR A 130 -15.35 -8.47 5.06
CA TYR A 130 -13.94 -8.22 4.78
C TYR A 130 -13.26 -7.55 5.97
N VAL A 131 -12.02 -7.94 6.23
CA VAL A 131 -11.07 -7.15 7.01
C VAL A 131 -10.33 -6.26 6.03
N LEU A 132 -10.33 -4.95 6.26
CA LEU A 132 -9.73 -3.96 5.38
C LEU A 132 -8.90 -2.97 6.20
N MET A 133 -7.68 -2.70 5.72
CA MET A 133 -6.84 -1.61 6.19
C MET A 133 -6.30 -0.81 4.99
N ALA A 134 -6.03 0.45 5.23
CA ALA A 134 -5.60 1.40 4.21
C ALA A 134 -4.62 2.42 4.77
N THR A 135 -3.99 3.19 3.89
CA THR A 135 -3.33 4.44 4.24
C THR A 135 -4.30 5.34 5.00
N GLY A 136 -3.87 5.89 6.13
CA GLY A 136 -4.64 6.89 6.90
C GLY A 136 -5.45 6.35 8.07
N ASP A 137 -5.89 7.29 8.87
CA ASP A 137 -6.66 7.02 10.08
C ASP A 137 -8.09 6.61 9.73
N LEU A 138 -8.49 5.41 10.16
CA LEU A 138 -9.86 4.91 10.04
C LEU A 138 -10.81 5.73 10.92
N GLN A 139 -11.89 6.25 10.31
CA GLN A 139 -12.84 7.15 10.97
C GLN A 139 -14.05 6.42 11.58
N ASN A 140 -14.24 5.14 11.30
CA ASN A 140 -15.42 4.36 11.70
C ASN A 140 -15.15 3.61 13.02
N ASN A 141 -15.73 4.06 14.13
CA ASN A 141 -15.56 3.44 15.44
C ASN A 141 -16.01 1.96 15.47
N GLU A 142 -17.13 1.64 14.82
CA GLU A 142 -17.62 0.26 14.72
C GLU A 142 -16.60 -0.69 14.05
N GLU A 143 -15.88 -0.19 13.06
CA GLU A 143 -14.83 -0.99 12.40
C GLU A 143 -13.58 -1.11 13.28
N ILE A 144 -13.22 -0.07 14.01
CA ILE A 144 -12.14 -0.13 15.01
C ILE A 144 -12.46 -1.19 16.06
N ASP A 145 -13.70 -1.27 16.54
CA ASP A 145 -14.15 -2.30 17.47
C ASP A 145 -14.13 -3.70 16.84
N PHE A 146 -14.52 -3.82 15.57
CA PHE A 146 -14.42 -5.08 14.84
C PHE A 146 -12.96 -5.54 14.72
N LEU A 147 -12.03 -4.65 14.37
CA LEU A 147 -10.59 -4.96 14.29
C LEU A 147 -10.01 -5.32 15.66
N ASN A 148 -10.40 -4.60 16.72
CA ASN A 148 -10.00 -4.93 18.10
C ASN A 148 -10.47 -6.33 18.51
N LYS A 149 -11.72 -6.69 18.19
CA LYS A 149 -12.25 -8.04 18.43
C LYS A 149 -11.46 -9.09 17.67
N LYS A 150 -11.16 -8.85 16.39
CA LYS A 150 -10.32 -9.72 15.57
C LYS A 150 -8.93 -9.91 16.17
N ALA A 151 -8.34 -8.85 16.71
CA ALA A 151 -7.03 -8.93 17.35
C ALA A 151 -7.06 -9.82 18.62
N ILE A 152 -8.10 -9.71 19.42
CA ILE A 152 -8.31 -10.58 20.60
C ILE A 152 -8.48 -12.04 20.16
N GLU A 153 -9.28 -12.30 19.11
CA GLU A 153 -9.47 -13.65 18.57
C GLU A 153 -8.15 -14.25 18.07
N THR A 154 -7.35 -13.47 17.34
CA THR A 154 -6.03 -13.91 16.85
C THR A 154 -5.05 -14.17 17.98
N GLN A 155 -4.99 -13.28 18.98
CA GLN A 155 -4.12 -13.48 20.14
C GLN A 155 -4.47 -14.76 20.88
N LYS A 156 -5.76 -15.04 21.06
CA LYS A 156 -6.22 -16.30 21.66
C LYS A 156 -5.76 -17.53 20.88
N LEU A 157 -5.80 -17.49 19.54
CA LEU A 157 -5.27 -18.59 18.72
C LEU A 157 -3.76 -18.79 18.91
N ILE A 158 -3.01 -17.72 19.10
CA ILE A 158 -1.57 -17.77 19.39
C ILE A 158 -1.33 -18.41 20.77
N ASP A 159 -2.03 -17.92 21.81
CA ASP A 159 -1.87 -18.38 23.19
C ASP A 159 -2.25 -19.86 23.35
N GLU A 160 -3.25 -20.32 22.60
CA GLU A 160 -3.68 -21.71 22.57
C GLU A 160 -2.85 -22.58 21.59
N ASN A 161 -1.85 -22.03 20.92
CA ASN A 161 -1.04 -22.67 19.88
C ASN A 161 -1.89 -23.31 18.76
N LYS A 162 -2.91 -22.57 18.31
CA LYS A 162 -3.89 -22.99 17.29
C LYS A 162 -3.77 -22.21 15.97
N LEU A 163 -2.75 -21.37 15.81
CA LEU A 163 -2.49 -20.78 14.51
C LEU A 163 -2.16 -21.89 13.49
N PRO A 164 -2.64 -21.77 12.25
CA PRO A 164 -2.34 -22.75 11.23
C PRO A 164 -0.84 -22.85 10.99
N ILE A 165 -0.32 -24.07 10.96
CA ILE A 165 1.06 -24.33 10.56
C ILE A 165 1.15 -24.16 9.06
N ARG A 166 2.20 -23.49 8.59
CA ARG A 166 2.50 -23.33 7.17
C ARG A 166 2.39 -24.67 6.43
N ASN A 167 1.58 -24.69 5.38
CA ASN A 167 1.53 -25.86 4.51
C ASN A 167 2.82 -25.90 3.64
N ILE A 168 3.72 -26.82 3.96
CA ILE A 168 5.03 -26.98 3.32
C ILE A 168 4.92 -27.28 1.81
N THR A 169 3.75 -27.64 1.32
CA THR A 169 3.52 -28.00 -0.08
C THR A 169 3.44 -26.81 -1.05
N GLY A 170 3.56 -25.58 -0.55
CA GLY A 170 3.55 -24.37 -1.40
C GLY A 170 2.20 -23.98 -1.99
N PHE A 171 1.14 -24.72 -1.69
CA PHE A 171 -0.21 -24.34 -2.10
C PHE A 171 -0.75 -23.20 -1.23
N ARG A 172 -1.11 -22.10 -1.88
CA ARG A 172 -1.88 -21.04 -1.23
C ARG A 172 -3.31 -21.54 -0.98
N ASP A 173 -3.81 -21.31 0.22
CA ASP A 173 -5.22 -21.53 0.49
C ASP A 173 -6.05 -20.53 -0.33
N LEU A 174 -6.82 -21.02 -1.28
CA LEU A 174 -7.74 -20.23 -2.12
C LEU A 174 -9.20 -20.41 -1.71
N SER A 175 -9.46 -21.07 -0.58
CA SER A 175 -10.80 -21.15 -0.03
C SER A 175 -11.18 -19.83 0.63
N PHE A 176 -12.25 -19.20 0.17
CA PHE A 176 -12.75 -17.95 0.72
C PHE A 176 -14.15 -18.13 1.31
N PRO A 177 -14.42 -17.58 2.49
CA PRO A 177 -15.79 -17.47 2.98
C PRO A 177 -16.67 -16.74 1.96
N LYS A 178 -17.95 -17.11 1.87
CA LYS A 178 -18.90 -16.39 1.02
C LYS A 178 -18.92 -14.91 1.43
N SER A 179 -18.93 -14.02 0.45
CA SER A 179 -19.08 -12.60 0.70
C SER A 179 -20.45 -12.30 1.33
N SER A 180 -20.48 -11.41 2.31
CA SER A 180 -21.74 -10.91 2.87
C SER A 180 -22.57 -10.21 1.79
N ASN A 181 -23.87 -10.33 1.88
CA ASN A 181 -24.80 -9.57 1.05
C ASN A 181 -24.92 -8.11 1.55
N GLU A 182 -24.58 -7.86 2.83
CA GLU A 182 -24.50 -6.53 3.40
C GLU A 182 -23.14 -5.93 3.11
N THR A 183 -23.10 -4.62 2.92
CA THR A 183 -21.88 -3.85 2.74
C THR A 183 -21.61 -2.96 3.94
N LYS A 184 -20.36 -2.52 4.06
CA LYS A 184 -19.93 -1.44 4.95
C LYS A 184 -19.13 -0.42 4.14
N THR A 185 -19.20 0.86 4.57
CA THR A 185 -18.37 1.93 4.00
C THR A 185 -17.41 2.42 5.06
N LEU A 186 -16.13 2.34 4.76
CA LEU A 186 -15.04 2.72 5.66
C LEU A 186 -14.36 3.96 5.10
N ARG A 187 -14.19 4.99 5.96
CA ARG A 187 -13.55 6.25 5.59
C ARG A 187 -12.19 6.34 6.24
N PHE A 188 -11.18 6.65 5.44
CA PHE A 188 -9.80 6.86 5.86
C PHE A 188 -9.36 8.28 5.52
N ILE A 189 -8.68 8.95 6.45
CA ILE A 189 -8.15 10.30 6.24
C ILE A 189 -6.67 10.31 6.55
N GLN A 190 -5.88 10.82 5.61
CA GLN A 190 -4.45 11.03 5.81
C GLN A 190 -4.01 12.35 5.18
N LYS A 191 -3.20 13.08 5.92
CA LYS A 191 -2.56 14.32 5.44
C LYS A 191 -1.09 14.08 5.15
N ASN A 192 -0.56 14.86 4.21
CA ASN A 192 0.87 14.91 3.90
C ASN A 192 1.48 13.54 3.57
N VAL A 193 0.88 12.85 2.62
CA VAL A 193 1.40 11.59 2.06
C VAL A 193 1.35 11.63 0.53
N HIS A 194 2.20 10.84 -0.09
CA HIS A 194 2.39 10.83 -1.55
C HIS A 194 1.53 9.80 -2.29
N ASP A 195 0.93 8.86 -1.57
CA ASP A 195 0.09 7.81 -2.16
C ASP A 195 -0.97 7.29 -1.18
N PHE A 196 -1.88 6.45 -1.68
CA PHE A 196 -2.93 5.80 -0.91
C PHE A 196 -3.14 4.36 -1.39
N GLY A 197 -2.75 3.40 -0.57
CA GLY A 197 -2.99 1.97 -0.79
C GLY A 197 -4.01 1.40 0.19
N TRP A 198 -4.65 0.29 -0.19
CA TRP A 198 -5.53 -0.46 0.70
C TRP A 198 -5.54 -1.95 0.39
N PHE A 199 -5.78 -2.75 1.43
CA PHE A 199 -5.67 -4.20 1.40
C PHE A 199 -6.89 -4.82 2.05
N ALA A 200 -7.45 -5.88 1.45
CA ALA A 200 -8.67 -6.50 1.94
C ALA A 200 -8.69 -8.01 1.70
N ASP A 201 -8.94 -8.76 2.77
CA ASP A 201 -9.19 -10.20 2.72
C ASP A 201 -10.17 -10.59 3.83
N LYS A 202 -11.05 -11.53 3.57
CA LYS A 202 -12.01 -12.04 4.57
C LYS A 202 -11.39 -12.99 5.59
N ARG A 203 -10.15 -13.43 5.32
CA ARG A 203 -9.42 -14.43 6.11
C ARG A 203 -8.32 -13.82 6.97
N TYR A 204 -8.10 -12.50 6.89
CA TYR A 204 -7.06 -11.87 7.69
C TYR A 204 -7.23 -12.16 9.19
N HIS A 205 -6.17 -12.70 9.77
CA HIS A 205 -5.88 -12.56 11.18
C HIS A 205 -5.42 -11.13 11.42
N VAL A 206 -5.71 -10.60 12.58
CA VAL A 206 -5.33 -9.23 12.97
C VAL A 206 -4.56 -9.30 14.27
N LEU A 207 -3.42 -8.64 14.35
CA LEU A 207 -2.76 -8.33 15.62
C LEU A 207 -2.74 -6.83 15.82
N LYS A 208 -2.74 -6.42 17.09
CA LYS A 208 -2.67 -5.01 17.48
C LYS A 208 -1.67 -4.82 18.59
N GLY A 209 -0.93 -3.74 18.51
CA GLY A 209 -0.05 -3.26 19.55
C GLY A 209 0.03 -1.73 19.56
N SER A 210 0.99 -1.22 20.28
CA SER A 210 1.33 0.20 20.24
C SER A 210 2.78 0.41 20.62
N VAL A 211 3.32 1.54 20.19
CA VAL A 211 4.67 1.99 20.53
C VAL A 211 4.64 3.44 20.96
N LYS A 212 5.33 3.75 22.05
CA LYS A 212 5.46 5.10 22.57
C LYS A 212 6.70 5.77 22.01
N LEU A 213 6.51 6.88 21.31
CA LEU A 213 7.62 7.61 20.69
C LEU A 213 8.59 8.19 21.74
N PRO A 214 9.90 8.26 21.43
CA PRO A 214 10.92 8.52 22.43
C PRO A 214 10.89 9.95 22.99
N LYS A 215 10.57 10.97 22.18
CA LYS A 215 10.59 12.39 22.58
C LYS A 215 9.19 12.89 22.96
N SER A 216 8.24 12.88 22.02
CA SER A 216 6.88 13.40 22.20
C SER A 216 6.04 12.60 23.18
N LYS A 217 6.39 11.33 23.41
CA LYS A 217 5.59 10.36 24.14
C LYS A 217 4.24 10.02 23.48
N LYS A 218 4.03 10.48 22.23
CA LYS A 218 2.88 10.09 21.41
C LYS A 218 2.83 8.57 21.30
N GLU A 219 1.65 8.01 21.45
CA GLU A 219 1.40 6.59 21.21
C GLU A 219 1.00 6.37 19.75
N VAL A 220 1.70 5.48 19.08
CA VAL A 220 1.41 5.06 17.71
C VAL A 220 0.83 3.65 17.76
N THR A 221 -0.36 3.46 17.17
CA THR A 221 -0.98 2.14 17.09
C THR A 221 -0.32 1.29 16.02
N SER A 222 0.05 0.07 16.33
CA SER A 222 0.59 -0.90 15.37
C SER A 222 -0.43 -1.97 15.03
N TRP A 223 -0.52 -2.31 13.76
CA TRP A 223 -1.40 -3.35 13.25
C TRP A 223 -0.62 -4.34 12.37
N ALA A 224 -0.97 -5.61 12.46
CA ALA A 224 -0.49 -6.61 11.52
C ALA A 224 -1.68 -7.42 11.00
N LEU A 225 -1.77 -7.55 9.67
CA LEU A 225 -2.82 -8.31 9.00
C LEU A 225 -2.16 -9.42 8.18
N PHE A 226 -2.52 -10.66 8.43
CA PHE A 226 -1.91 -11.79 7.74
C PHE A 226 -2.91 -12.94 7.53
N THR A 227 -2.62 -13.76 6.54
CA THR A 227 -3.40 -14.96 6.21
C THR A 227 -2.79 -16.21 6.85
N ASN A 228 -3.45 -17.35 6.66
CA ASN A 228 -2.90 -18.64 7.09
C ASN A 228 -1.58 -19.02 6.39
N ASN A 229 -1.20 -18.29 5.34
CA ASN A 229 -0.09 -18.65 4.46
C ASN A 229 1.25 -18.73 5.19
N GLU A 230 1.54 -17.74 6.05
CA GLU A 230 2.74 -17.69 6.91
C GLU A 230 2.39 -17.35 8.38
N ALA A 231 1.19 -17.68 8.83
CA ALA A 231 0.65 -17.25 10.14
C ALA A 231 1.60 -17.48 11.32
N GLU A 232 2.31 -18.61 11.33
CA GLU A 232 3.26 -18.94 12.39
C GLU A 232 4.46 -17.98 12.46
N LEU A 233 4.86 -17.40 11.32
CA LEU A 233 5.93 -16.40 11.29
C LEU A 233 5.42 -15.04 11.80
N TRP A 234 4.17 -14.71 11.51
CA TRP A 234 3.57 -13.39 11.80
C TRP A 234 3.21 -13.17 13.27
N LYS A 235 3.23 -14.18 14.12
CA LYS A 235 2.87 -14.03 15.54
C LYS A 235 3.73 -13.02 16.33
N ARG A 236 4.95 -12.70 15.84
CA ARG A 236 5.82 -11.66 16.41
C ARG A 236 5.82 -10.35 15.62
N SER A 237 5.03 -10.21 14.58
CA SER A 237 5.05 -9.05 13.67
C SER A 237 4.84 -7.72 14.39
N ILE A 238 4.03 -7.66 15.44
CA ILE A 238 3.84 -6.43 16.24
C ILE A 238 5.14 -5.98 16.92
N GLU A 239 5.95 -6.93 17.40
CA GLU A 239 7.27 -6.64 17.98
C GLU A 239 8.16 -5.98 16.91
N TYR A 240 8.25 -6.57 15.72
CA TYR A 240 9.05 -6.06 14.61
C TYR A 240 8.59 -4.66 14.16
N ILE A 241 7.28 -4.43 14.01
CA ILE A 241 6.71 -3.14 13.67
C ILE A 241 7.01 -2.09 14.74
N ASN A 242 6.86 -2.45 16.03
CA ASN A 242 7.13 -1.56 17.14
C ASN A 242 8.62 -1.19 17.22
N ASP A 243 9.50 -2.17 17.04
CA ASP A 243 10.95 -1.96 17.06
C ASP A 243 11.39 -1.07 15.90
N ALA A 244 10.93 -1.33 14.67
CA ALA A 244 11.19 -0.46 13.53
C ALA A 244 10.75 0.98 13.84
N THR A 245 9.51 1.18 14.25
CA THR A 245 8.96 2.51 14.58
C THR A 245 9.75 3.20 15.67
N LEU A 246 10.15 2.48 16.72
CA LEU A 246 10.91 3.04 17.84
C LEU A 246 12.34 3.40 17.45
N TYR A 247 13.06 2.51 16.78
CA TYR A 247 14.48 2.72 16.47
C TYR A 247 14.67 3.78 15.38
N PHE A 248 13.87 3.77 14.31
CA PHE A 248 13.88 4.85 13.34
C PHE A 248 13.49 6.19 14.00
N SER A 249 12.50 6.20 14.91
CA SER A 249 12.14 7.40 15.66
C SER A 249 13.29 7.93 16.55
N LYS A 250 14.13 7.05 17.07
CA LYS A 250 15.31 7.43 17.88
C LYS A 250 16.46 7.97 17.04
N TRP A 251 16.71 7.38 15.89
CA TRP A 251 17.92 7.61 15.13
C TRP A 251 17.75 8.64 14.00
N VAL A 252 16.56 8.74 13.43
CA VAL A 252 16.27 9.59 12.27
C VAL A 252 15.37 10.76 12.66
N GLY A 253 14.18 10.47 13.19
CA GLY A 253 13.18 11.47 13.57
C GLY A 253 11.90 10.80 13.99
N GLU A 254 11.04 11.43 14.81
CA GLU A 254 9.84 10.78 15.30
C GLU A 254 8.84 10.48 14.19
N TYR A 255 8.23 9.29 14.27
CA TYR A 255 7.19 8.82 13.35
C TYR A 255 6.01 9.81 13.27
N PRO A 256 5.63 10.27 12.09
CA PRO A 256 4.68 11.38 11.99
C PRO A 256 3.22 10.95 12.12
N TYR A 257 2.88 9.69 11.79
CA TYR A 257 1.51 9.22 11.68
C TYR A 257 0.99 8.64 13.00
N ASN A 258 -0.33 8.34 13.06
CA ASN A 258 -1.00 7.82 14.26
C ASN A 258 -0.97 6.29 14.34
N HIS A 259 -0.78 5.64 13.22
CA HIS A 259 -0.66 4.18 13.14
C HIS A 259 0.43 3.77 12.16
N VAL A 260 0.83 2.52 12.28
CA VAL A 260 1.71 1.81 11.36
C VAL A 260 1.18 0.40 11.16
N THR A 261 1.09 -0.05 9.93
CA THR A 261 0.48 -1.33 9.58
C THR A 261 1.39 -2.13 8.67
N ALA A 262 1.59 -3.41 8.96
CA ALA A 262 2.17 -4.37 8.03
C ALA A 262 1.12 -5.39 7.59
N VAL A 263 1.08 -5.69 6.28
CA VAL A 263 0.10 -6.60 5.68
C VAL A 263 0.82 -7.73 4.94
N ASP A 264 0.41 -8.97 5.18
CA ASP A 264 0.86 -10.14 4.43
C ASP A 264 0.47 -10.01 2.95
N GLY A 265 1.46 -9.89 2.09
CA GLY A 265 1.32 -9.84 0.65
C GLY A 265 1.10 -11.22 0.05
N THR A 266 -0.17 -11.59 -0.12
CA THR A 266 -0.53 -12.86 -0.76
C THR A 266 -0.29 -12.87 -2.26
N ILE A 267 0.11 -11.74 -2.85
CA ILE A 267 0.44 -11.58 -4.26
C ILE A 267 1.95 -11.34 -4.45
N SER A 268 2.42 -11.43 -5.69
CA SER A 268 3.83 -11.23 -6.02
C SER A 268 4.20 -9.75 -5.91
N ALA A 269 4.81 -9.37 -4.78
CA ALA A 269 5.20 -7.99 -4.49
C ALA A 269 6.72 -7.84 -4.25
N GLY A 270 7.52 -8.85 -4.60
CA GLY A 270 8.93 -8.88 -4.23
C GLY A 270 9.12 -9.16 -2.74
N GLY A 271 10.07 -8.48 -2.08
CA GLY A 271 10.30 -8.55 -0.63
C GLY A 271 9.20 -7.84 0.16
N GLY A 272 8.83 -6.66 -0.29
CA GLY A 272 7.78 -5.84 0.27
C GLY A 272 7.48 -4.62 -0.60
N MET A 273 6.71 -3.69 -0.06
CA MET A 273 6.45 -2.38 -0.66
C MET A 273 5.88 -1.41 0.37
N GLU A 274 6.44 -0.23 0.37
CA GLU A 274 6.20 0.86 1.29
C GLU A 274 5.06 1.79 0.84
N TYR A 275 3.84 1.56 1.27
CA TYR A 275 2.81 2.58 1.16
C TYR A 275 2.73 3.40 2.45
N PRO A 276 2.34 4.68 2.40
CA PRO A 276 2.30 5.53 3.59
C PRO A 276 1.52 4.90 4.73
N ASN A 277 2.18 4.71 5.87
CA ASN A 277 1.71 4.07 7.11
C ASN A 277 1.06 2.67 6.98
N ILE A 278 1.11 2.07 5.81
CA ILE A 278 0.70 0.69 5.57
C ILE A 278 1.64 0.03 4.55
N THR A 279 2.41 -0.94 5.00
CA THR A 279 3.37 -1.63 4.15
C THR A 279 2.91 -3.06 3.85
N VAL A 280 3.18 -3.54 2.64
CA VAL A 280 2.89 -4.92 2.26
C VAL A 280 4.18 -5.74 2.27
N ILE A 281 4.11 -6.93 2.85
CA ILE A 281 5.24 -7.83 3.03
C ILE A 281 5.01 -9.09 2.20
N GLY A 282 5.96 -9.44 1.36
CA GLY A 282 5.94 -10.68 0.59
C GLY A 282 6.23 -11.93 1.44
N ASN A 283 6.21 -13.08 0.80
CA ASN A 283 6.54 -14.34 1.47
C ASN A 283 7.99 -14.32 1.98
N SER A 284 8.17 -14.51 3.27
CA SER A 284 9.47 -14.36 3.93
C SER A 284 10.21 -15.67 4.15
N GLY A 285 9.49 -16.78 4.27
CA GLY A 285 10.05 -18.11 4.43
C GLY A 285 10.57 -18.43 5.82
N ASN A 286 11.06 -17.47 6.58
CA ASN A 286 11.53 -17.62 7.97
C ASN A 286 11.36 -16.31 8.76
N SER A 287 11.43 -16.40 10.09
CA SER A 287 11.18 -15.28 11.00
C SER A 287 12.20 -14.14 10.84
N LYS A 288 13.47 -14.45 10.59
CA LYS A 288 14.51 -13.41 10.42
C LYS A 288 14.27 -12.60 9.15
N SER A 289 13.93 -13.27 8.05
CA SER A 289 13.59 -12.58 6.81
C SER A 289 12.34 -11.71 6.97
N LEU A 290 11.30 -12.21 7.67
CA LEU A 290 10.10 -11.43 7.95
C LEU A 290 10.41 -10.19 8.78
N GLU A 291 11.21 -10.32 9.84
CA GLU A 291 11.66 -9.21 10.69
C GLU A 291 12.40 -8.17 9.86
N THR A 292 13.41 -8.59 9.10
CA THR A 292 14.22 -7.69 8.25
C THR A 292 13.34 -6.93 7.26
N VAL A 293 12.44 -7.60 6.54
CA VAL A 293 11.58 -6.94 5.55
C VAL A 293 10.58 -6.00 6.24
N ILE A 294 9.98 -6.36 7.37
CA ILE A 294 9.09 -5.44 8.10
C ILE A 294 9.85 -4.17 8.53
N ILE A 295 11.07 -4.32 9.03
CA ILE A 295 11.90 -3.16 9.46
C ILE A 295 12.24 -2.27 8.28
N HIS A 296 12.63 -2.88 7.16
CA HIS A 296 12.93 -2.19 5.91
C HIS A 296 11.74 -1.38 5.42
N GLU A 297 10.59 -2.01 5.22
CA GLU A 297 9.39 -1.39 4.67
C GLU A 297 8.79 -0.33 5.62
N VAL A 298 8.85 -0.53 6.93
CA VAL A 298 8.44 0.50 7.89
C VAL A 298 9.40 1.70 7.85
N GLY A 299 10.69 1.46 7.61
CA GLY A 299 11.72 2.50 7.51
C GLY A 299 11.47 3.49 6.36
N HIS A 300 10.87 3.05 5.28
CA HIS A 300 10.49 3.90 4.16
C HIS A 300 9.44 4.98 4.50
N ASN A 301 8.78 4.92 5.66
CA ASN A 301 7.98 6.06 6.12
C ASN A 301 8.84 7.31 6.39
N TRP A 302 10.15 7.16 6.60
CA TRP A 302 11.13 8.26 6.71
C TRP A 302 11.82 8.53 5.38
N TYR A 303 12.39 7.50 4.78
CA TYR A 303 13.06 7.56 3.49
C TYR A 303 12.02 7.24 2.41
N TYR A 304 11.83 8.11 1.47
CA TYR A 304 10.70 8.27 0.59
C TYR A 304 9.49 8.95 1.27
N GLY A 305 8.91 8.40 2.34
CA GLY A 305 7.68 8.91 2.96
C GLY A 305 7.77 10.34 3.50
N ILE A 306 8.82 10.70 4.24
CA ILE A 306 9.07 12.08 4.72
C ILE A 306 9.99 12.84 3.77
N LEU A 307 10.98 12.17 3.18
CA LEU A 307 11.98 12.82 2.36
C LEU A 307 11.41 13.30 1.02
N GLY A 308 10.51 12.55 0.37
CA GLY A 308 9.79 12.95 -0.84
C GLY A 308 10.69 13.20 -2.05
N ASN A 309 11.79 12.48 -2.18
CA ASN A 309 12.72 12.62 -3.29
C ASN A 309 12.16 12.04 -4.59
N ASN A 310 12.72 12.48 -5.71
CA ASN A 310 12.53 11.81 -7.00
C ASN A 310 13.30 10.48 -6.97
N GLU A 311 12.62 9.44 -6.57
CA GLU A 311 13.20 8.12 -6.37
C GLU A 311 13.59 7.45 -7.68
N ARG A 312 12.90 7.80 -8.79
CA ARG A 312 13.26 7.32 -10.12
C ARG A 312 14.69 7.66 -10.53
N ASP A 313 15.15 8.84 -10.16
CA ASP A 313 16.48 9.34 -10.49
C ASP A 313 17.46 9.20 -9.32
N ASN A 314 16.96 9.11 -8.09
CA ASN A 314 17.75 9.14 -6.86
C ASN A 314 17.33 8.04 -5.86
N ALA A 315 17.17 6.80 -6.33
CA ALA A 315 16.77 5.64 -5.51
C ALA A 315 17.65 5.41 -4.27
N TRP A 316 18.91 5.84 -4.30
CA TRP A 316 19.83 5.73 -3.16
C TRP A 316 19.40 6.54 -1.93
N MET A 317 18.63 7.61 -2.12
CA MET A 317 18.12 8.44 -1.01
C MET A 317 16.99 7.73 -0.24
N ASP A 318 16.27 6.89 -0.93
CA ASP A 318 15.25 6.01 -0.37
C ASP A 318 15.89 4.70 0.12
N GLU A 319 16.27 3.83 -0.78
CA GLU A 319 16.75 2.48 -0.50
C GLU A 319 18.08 2.43 0.24
N GLY A 320 19.06 3.26 -0.19
CA GLY A 320 20.40 3.24 0.39
C GLY A 320 20.45 3.75 1.82
N LEU A 321 19.75 4.85 2.11
CA LEU A 321 19.68 5.40 3.47
C LEU A 321 18.83 4.52 4.38
N ASN A 322 17.73 3.98 3.87
CA ASN A 322 16.88 3.06 4.60
C ASN A 322 17.64 1.78 4.99
N THR A 323 18.30 1.14 4.03
CA THR A 323 19.13 -0.06 4.28
C THR A 323 20.25 0.22 5.28
N TYR A 324 20.87 1.42 5.26
CA TYR A 324 21.89 1.79 6.24
C TYR A 324 21.35 1.80 7.68
N ILE A 325 20.12 2.28 7.87
CA ILE A 325 19.49 2.29 9.21
C ILE A 325 19.01 0.90 9.59
N GLU A 326 18.48 0.12 8.64
CA GLU A 326 18.11 -1.29 8.83
C GLU A 326 19.30 -2.12 9.35
N ILE A 327 20.47 -2.00 8.71
CA ILE A 327 21.69 -2.72 9.13
C ILE A 327 22.13 -2.31 10.54
N ARG A 328 21.82 -1.10 10.96
CA ARG A 328 22.13 -0.62 12.31
C ARG A 328 21.23 -1.27 13.37
N TYR A 329 20.02 -1.67 13.01
CA TYR A 329 19.12 -2.42 13.87
C TYR A 329 19.64 -3.85 14.09
#